data_4c2f1c909f609070549ba989b6445d53
#
_entry.id   4c2f1c909f609070549ba989b6445d53
#
_cell.length_a   1.000
_cell.length_b   1.000
_cell.length_c   1.000
_cell.angle_alpha   90.00
_cell.angle_beta   90.00
_cell.angle_gamma   90.00
#
_symmetry.space_group_name_H-M   'P 1'
#
loop_
_entity.id
_entity.type
_entity.pdbx_description
1 polymer ?
#
loop_
_entity_poly.entity_id
_entity_poly.type
_entity_poly.pdbx_seq_one_letter_code
_entity_poly.pdbx_strand_id
1 'polypeptide(L)'
;LQKNERDYLYGLHCGSLFGTIRNMLGVTGASYLFAEDDTLFTEIIDTVGELCYRCTKTVLESGAKFDFAHFWEDICFKNGPLVIPSVFEEKVGPHYKRITDLVHQYGLHIVSLDCDGCIDALVPIWLKNGVNTMFPIEVGTWNASIKPWREQYGKELRGVGGMNKVVFTRDRAAVDAEIERLKPLVELGGYIPCPDHRLAPDSI
;
A
#
# COMPACT_ATOMS: atom_id res chain seq x y z
N LEU A 1 4.55 24.42 -1.65
CA LEU A 1 4.10 24.13 -3.03
C LEU A 1 2.59 24.38 -3.11
N GLN A 2 2.18 25.37 -3.90
CA GLN A 2 0.77 25.62 -4.12
C GLN A 2 0.23 24.69 -5.20
N LYS A 3 -0.92 24.07 -4.98
CA LYS A 3 -1.50 23.07 -5.90
C LYS A 3 -1.73 23.62 -7.31
N ASN A 4 -2.04 24.91 -7.41
CA ASN A 4 -2.38 25.56 -8.68
C ASN A 4 -1.18 25.91 -9.56
N GLU A 5 0.04 25.71 -9.10
CA GLU A 5 1.27 26.10 -9.79
C GLU A 5 2.05 24.89 -10.34
N ARG A 6 1.49 23.68 -10.23
CA ARG A 6 2.16 22.44 -10.65
C ARG A 6 1.28 21.59 -11.57
N ASP A 7 1.91 20.93 -12.51
CA ASP A 7 1.31 20.04 -13.50
C ASP A 7 1.53 18.54 -13.16
N TYR A 8 2.02 18.24 -11.95
CA TYR A 8 2.25 16.89 -11.44
C TYR A 8 1.51 16.63 -10.13
N LEU A 9 1.22 15.37 -9.86
CA LEU A 9 0.62 14.93 -8.59
C LEU A 9 1.66 14.94 -7.47
N TYR A 10 1.22 15.29 -6.27
CA TYR A 10 2.07 15.35 -5.09
C TYR A 10 1.47 14.50 -3.96
N GLY A 11 2.18 13.44 -3.57
CA GLY A 11 1.78 12.54 -2.49
C GLY A 11 2.34 12.97 -1.14
N LEU A 12 1.55 12.79 -0.10
CA LEU A 12 1.98 12.93 1.30
C LEU A 12 2.39 11.55 1.81
N HIS A 13 3.67 11.37 2.13
CA HIS A 13 4.13 10.14 2.79
C HIS A 13 3.75 10.16 4.27
N CYS A 14 2.92 9.19 4.68
CA CYS A 14 2.38 9.08 6.04
C CYS A 14 3.16 8.11 6.95
N GLY A 15 4.21 7.52 6.41
CA GLY A 15 5.10 6.62 7.17
C GLY A 15 4.87 5.16 6.87
N SER A 16 5.41 4.33 7.74
CA SER A 16 5.27 2.89 7.78
C SER A 16 5.08 2.48 9.23
N LEU A 17 4.09 1.65 9.50
CA LEU A 17 3.75 1.23 10.86
C LEU A 17 4.49 -0.08 11.22
N PHE A 18 3.94 -1.22 10.83
CA PHE A 18 4.60 -2.51 11.10
C PHE A 18 5.89 -2.70 10.30
N GLY A 19 5.96 -2.17 9.08
CA GLY A 19 7.17 -2.19 8.26
C GLY A 19 8.37 -1.49 8.93
N THR A 20 8.13 -0.42 9.69
CA THR A 20 9.18 0.21 10.52
C THR A 20 9.71 -0.76 11.57
N ILE A 21 8.83 -1.48 12.28
CA ILE A 21 9.22 -2.48 13.28
C ILE A 21 10.03 -3.60 12.61
N ARG A 22 9.55 -4.12 11.47
CA ARG A 22 10.28 -5.11 10.68
C ARG A 22 11.68 -4.64 10.27
N ASN A 23 11.82 -3.37 9.87
CA ASN A 23 13.13 -2.80 9.49
C ASN A 23 14.07 -2.67 10.68
N MET A 24 13.57 -2.36 11.88
CA MET A 24 14.38 -2.19 13.09
C MET A 24 14.82 -3.54 13.67
N LEU A 25 13.95 -4.55 13.68
CA LEU A 25 14.16 -5.83 14.34
C LEU A 25 14.51 -6.98 13.38
N GLY A 26 14.38 -6.76 12.07
CA GLY A 26 14.41 -7.83 11.08
C GLY A 26 13.15 -8.69 11.12
N VAL A 27 12.97 -9.55 10.11
CA VAL A 27 11.79 -10.41 9.98
C VAL A 27 11.63 -11.33 11.18
N THR A 28 12.72 -12.00 11.60
CA THR A 28 12.70 -12.95 12.73
C THR A 28 12.33 -12.24 14.03
N GLY A 29 13.00 -11.12 14.36
CA GLY A 29 12.71 -10.37 15.58
C GLY A 29 11.29 -9.83 15.62
N ALA A 30 10.79 -9.29 14.53
CA ALA A 30 9.42 -8.80 14.44
C ALA A 30 8.38 -9.94 14.61
N SER A 31 8.67 -11.13 14.05
CA SER A 31 7.78 -12.30 14.15
C SER A 31 7.70 -12.86 15.57
N TYR A 32 8.80 -12.85 16.30
CA TYR A 32 8.80 -13.30 17.72
C TYR A 32 8.18 -12.26 18.65
N LEU A 33 8.43 -10.97 18.41
CA LEU A 33 8.03 -9.89 19.31
C LEU A 33 6.53 -9.92 19.62
N PHE A 34 5.65 -9.96 18.63
CA PHE A 34 4.20 -9.94 18.85
C PHE A 34 3.66 -11.24 19.47
N ALA A 35 4.44 -12.35 19.40
CA ALA A 35 4.06 -13.64 19.97
C ALA A 35 4.55 -13.80 21.42
N GLU A 36 5.71 -13.25 21.77
CA GLU A 36 6.40 -13.48 23.02
C GLU A 36 6.27 -12.31 24.00
N ASP A 37 6.13 -11.08 23.51
CA ASP A 37 6.01 -9.87 24.35
C ASP A 37 5.01 -8.88 23.75
N ASP A 38 3.72 -9.17 23.97
CA ASP A 38 2.61 -8.33 23.52
C ASP A 38 2.66 -6.90 24.09
N THR A 39 3.18 -6.75 25.30
CA THR A 39 3.31 -5.44 25.96
C THR A 39 4.33 -4.59 25.22
N LEU A 40 5.52 -5.12 24.99
CA LEU A 40 6.58 -4.41 24.26
C LEU A 40 6.15 -4.15 22.81
N PHE A 41 5.51 -5.12 22.15
CA PHE A 41 4.99 -4.91 20.80
C PHE A 41 3.99 -3.74 20.76
N THR A 42 3.05 -3.70 21.71
CA THR A 42 2.07 -2.61 21.80
C THR A 42 2.74 -1.26 22.04
N GLU A 43 3.71 -1.17 22.95
CA GLU A 43 4.46 0.07 23.21
C GLU A 43 5.21 0.57 21.96
N ILE A 44 5.84 -0.33 21.22
CA ILE A 44 6.58 0.02 20.01
C ILE A 44 5.61 0.51 18.91
N ILE A 45 4.51 -0.21 18.67
CA ILE A 45 3.57 0.19 17.61
C ILE A 45 2.86 1.48 17.94
N ASP A 46 2.51 1.73 19.21
CA ASP A 46 1.93 2.98 19.67
C ASP A 46 2.90 4.15 19.47
N THR A 47 4.18 3.94 19.78
CA THR A 47 5.24 4.94 19.58
C THR A 47 5.42 5.28 18.10
N VAL A 48 5.51 4.26 17.24
CA VAL A 48 5.65 4.44 15.79
C VAL A 48 4.40 5.09 15.21
N GLY A 49 3.21 4.65 15.63
CA GLY A 49 1.94 5.21 15.18
C GLY A 49 1.78 6.70 15.57
N GLU A 50 2.16 7.04 16.80
CA GLU A 50 2.16 8.45 17.25
C GLU A 50 3.16 9.30 16.45
N LEU A 51 4.35 8.78 16.18
CA LEU A 51 5.34 9.47 15.35
C LEU A 51 4.80 9.74 13.95
N CYS A 52 4.26 8.73 13.27
CA CYS A 52 3.67 8.86 11.94
C CYS A 52 2.52 9.89 11.93
N TYR A 53 1.65 9.83 12.94
CA TYR A 53 0.55 10.78 13.10
C TYR A 53 1.05 12.21 13.26
N ARG A 54 2.01 12.46 14.15
CA ARG A 54 2.56 13.81 14.40
C ARG A 54 3.26 14.35 13.16
N CYS A 55 4.08 13.56 12.49
CA CYS A 55 4.75 13.98 11.26
C CYS A 55 3.73 14.35 10.18
N THR A 56 2.73 13.50 9.93
CA THR A 56 1.65 13.76 8.98
C THR A 56 0.90 15.05 9.32
N LYS A 57 0.52 15.23 10.59
CA LYS A 57 -0.18 16.41 11.07
C LYS A 57 0.64 17.68 10.87
N THR A 58 1.91 17.67 11.26
CA THR A 58 2.81 18.84 11.11
C THR A 58 2.92 19.26 9.64
N VAL A 59 3.05 18.30 8.73
CA VAL A 59 3.13 18.60 7.29
C VAL A 59 1.82 19.17 6.77
N LEU A 60 0.68 18.62 7.16
CA LEU A 60 -0.63 19.13 6.76
C LEU A 60 -0.89 20.55 7.30
N GLU A 61 -0.52 20.81 8.56
CA GLU A 61 -0.65 22.12 9.20
C GLU A 61 0.28 23.19 8.61
N SER A 62 1.33 22.79 7.88
CA SER A 62 2.21 23.76 7.16
C SER A 62 1.52 24.48 6.00
N GLY A 63 0.32 24.04 5.62
CA GLY A 63 -0.44 24.60 4.49
C GLY A 63 -0.04 24.01 3.12
N ALA A 64 0.92 23.09 3.06
CA ALA A 64 1.24 22.37 1.83
C ALA A 64 0.03 21.59 1.30
N LYS A 65 -0.12 21.53 -0.03
CA LYS A 65 -1.25 20.86 -0.67
C LYS A 65 -0.80 19.58 -1.35
N PHE A 66 -1.52 18.52 -1.07
CA PHE A 66 -1.28 17.17 -1.60
C PHE A 66 -2.49 16.70 -2.41
N ASP A 67 -2.29 15.70 -3.27
CA ASP A 67 -3.35 15.08 -4.08
C ASP A 67 -3.77 13.73 -3.51
N PHE A 68 -2.86 13.03 -2.83
CA PHE A 68 -3.11 11.74 -2.17
C PHE A 68 -2.19 11.54 -0.97
N ALA A 69 -2.56 10.64 -0.07
CA ALA A 69 -1.72 10.14 1.00
C ALA A 69 -1.14 8.77 0.64
N HIS A 70 0.00 8.43 1.21
CA HIS A 70 0.73 7.19 0.88
C HIS A 70 1.42 6.60 2.11
N PHE A 71 1.23 5.29 2.31
CA PHE A 71 1.96 4.48 3.28
C PHE A 71 2.89 3.50 2.56
N TRP A 72 3.91 3.01 3.27
CA TRP A 72 4.78 1.94 2.80
C TRP A 72 4.95 0.89 3.90
N GLU A 73 4.84 -0.40 3.60
CA GLU A 73 4.92 -1.46 4.62
C GLU A 73 5.88 -2.60 4.27
N ASP A 74 5.74 -3.26 3.11
CA ASP A 74 6.52 -4.44 2.72
C ASP A 74 6.51 -5.55 3.79
N ILE A 75 5.34 -5.94 4.24
CA ILE A 75 5.12 -6.88 5.35
C ILE A 75 4.49 -8.20 4.90
N CYS A 76 4.57 -8.50 3.62
CA CYS A 76 4.08 -9.76 3.07
C CYS A 76 5.15 -10.50 2.28
N PHE A 77 5.06 -11.83 2.32
CA PHE A 77 5.73 -12.73 1.39
C PHE A 77 4.76 -13.14 0.26
N LYS A 78 5.24 -13.92 -0.71
CA LYS A 78 4.42 -14.45 -1.80
C LYS A 78 3.24 -15.32 -1.34
N ASN A 79 3.25 -15.80 -0.12
CA ASN A 79 2.25 -16.69 0.48
C ASN A 79 1.46 -16.04 1.63
N GLY A 80 1.63 -14.75 1.88
CA GLY A 80 0.87 -14.02 2.88
C GLY A 80 1.69 -13.13 3.81
N PRO A 81 1.04 -12.48 4.79
CA PRO A 81 1.66 -11.52 5.67
C PRO A 81 2.62 -12.15 6.68
N LEU A 82 3.60 -11.34 7.13
CA LEU A 82 4.57 -11.67 8.19
C LEU A 82 3.95 -11.60 9.59
N VAL A 83 2.79 -10.98 9.71
CA VAL A 83 2.06 -10.78 10.96
C VAL A 83 0.71 -11.49 10.88
N ILE A 84 0.23 -12.02 11.99
CA ILE A 84 -1.11 -12.60 12.08
C ILE A 84 -2.14 -11.51 11.79
N PRO A 85 -3.05 -11.67 10.80
CA PRO A 85 -3.99 -10.62 10.42
C PRO A 85 -4.84 -10.07 11.56
N SER A 86 -5.27 -10.91 12.52
CA SER A 86 -6.03 -10.45 13.69
C SER A 86 -5.20 -9.56 14.63
N VAL A 87 -3.91 -9.87 14.82
CA VAL A 87 -2.99 -9.02 15.59
C VAL A 87 -2.77 -7.69 14.86
N PHE A 88 -2.60 -7.74 13.55
CA PHE A 88 -2.47 -6.54 12.74
C PHE A 88 -3.73 -5.66 12.81
N GLU A 89 -4.91 -6.26 12.71
CA GLU A 89 -6.17 -5.53 12.84
C GLU A 89 -6.33 -4.87 14.20
N GLU A 90 -6.04 -5.60 15.27
CA GLU A 90 -6.20 -5.12 16.65
C GLU A 90 -5.18 -4.05 17.02
N LYS A 91 -3.89 -4.29 16.73
CA LYS A 91 -2.80 -3.44 17.23
C LYS A 91 -2.36 -2.36 16.25
N VAL A 92 -2.40 -2.62 14.95
CA VAL A 92 -1.90 -1.69 13.92
C VAL A 92 -3.03 -0.91 13.24
N GLY A 93 -4.16 -1.57 13.00
CA GLY A 93 -5.34 -0.97 12.35
C GLY A 93 -5.75 0.39 12.92
N PRO A 94 -5.89 0.57 14.25
CA PRO A 94 -6.28 1.86 14.85
C PRO A 94 -5.36 3.03 14.49
N HIS A 95 -4.06 2.79 14.32
CA HIS A 95 -3.12 3.84 13.90
C HIS A 95 -3.35 4.28 12.46
N TYR A 96 -3.63 3.33 11.55
CA TYR A 96 -4.08 3.68 10.20
C TYR A 96 -5.31 4.56 10.24
N LYS A 97 -6.35 4.11 10.96
CA LYS A 97 -7.61 4.84 11.06
C LYS A 97 -7.43 6.28 11.53
N ARG A 98 -6.63 6.47 12.57
CA ARG A 98 -6.33 7.81 13.11
C ARG A 98 -5.63 8.72 12.08
N ILE A 99 -4.67 8.18 11.31
CA ILE A 99 -3.94 8.95 10.30
C ILE A 99 -4.82 9.21 9.07
N THR A 100 -5.59 8.21 8.62
CA THR A 100 -6.48 8.37 7.47
C THR A 100 -7.63 9.34 7.76
N ASP A 101 -8.19 9.32 8.97
CA ASP A 101 -9.19 10.31 9.38
C ASP A 101 -8.62 11.74 9.33
N LEU A 102 -7.37 11.90 9.76
CA LEU A 102 -6.70 13.20 9.69
C LEU A 102 -6.52 13.65 8.22
N VAL A 103 -5.98 12.81 7.33
CA VAL A 103 -5.75 13.20 5.93
C VAL A 103 -7.07 13.44 5.20
N HIS A 104 -8.15 12.72 5.53
CA HIS A 104 -9.49 12.97 5.00
C HIS A 104 -10.02 14.36 5.40
N GLN A 105 -9.77 14.82 6.64
CA GLN A 105 -10.14 16.18 7.06
C GLN A 105 -9.47 17.27 6.21
N TYR A 106 -8.30 16.97 5.64
CA TYR A 106 -7.60 17.86 4.70
C TYR A 106 -7.97 17.62 3.23
N GLY A 107 -9.00 16.80 2.96
CA GLY A 107 -9.53 16.54 1.62
C GLY A 107 -8.74 15.51 0.80
N LEU A 108 -7.86 14.73 1.42
CA LEU A 108 -7.12 13.66 0.76
C LEU A 108 -7.92 12.35 0.84
N HIS A 109 -8.71 12.07 -0.20
CA HIS A 109 -9.60 10.89 -0.24
C HIS A 109 -8.97 9.65 -0.91
N ILE A 110 -7.81 9.80 -1.55
CA ILE A 110 -7.02 8.70 -2.06
C ILE A 110 -5.89 8.43 -1.06
N VAL A 111 -5.92 7.24 -0.47
CA VAL A 111 -4.89 6.79 0.47
C VAL A 111 -4.31 5.48 -0.06
N SER A 112 -3.10 5.56 -0.58
CA SER A 112 -2.40 4.40 -1.15
C SER A 112 -1.46 3.76 -0.13
N LEU A 113 -1.20 2.47 -0.35
CA LEU A 113 -0.26 1.71 0.45
C LEU A 113 0.59 0.84 -0.47
N ASP A 114 1.91 0.95 -0.31
CA ASP A 114 2.91 0.14 -0.99
C ASP A 114 3.28 -1.04 -0.09
N CYS A 115 3.00 -2.25 -0.57
CA CYS A 115 3.36 -3.48 0.12
C CYS A 115 3.52 -4.62 -0.89
N ASP A 116 4.74 -5.07 -1.08
CA ASP A 116 5.04 -6.24 -1.89
C ASP A 116 4.49 -7.53 -1.25
N GLY A 117 4.28 -8.55 -2.08
CA GLY A 117 3.82 -9.88 -1.66
C GLY A 117 2.31 -10.07 -1.69
N CYS A 118 1.86 -11.21 -1.17
CA CYS A 118 0.45 -11.57 -1.13
C CYS A 118 -0.28 -10.84 0.00
N ILE A 119 -0.95 -9.74 -0.36
CA ILE A 119 -1.62 -8.82 0.57
C ILE A 119 -3.08 -9.15 0.85
N ASP A 120 -3.67 -10.17 0.22
CA ASP A 120 -5.11 -10.47 0.27
C ASP A 120 -5.68 -10.47 1.68
N ALA A 121 -4.97 -11.05 2.64
CA ALA A 121 -5.44 -11.12 4.02
C ALA A 121 -5.46 -9.77 4.76
N LEU A 122 -4.70 -8.78 4.30
CA LEU A 122 -4.60 -7.46 4.91
C LEU A 122 -5.48 -6.41 4.20
N VAL A 123 -5.86 -6.62 2.94
CA VAL A 123 -6.70 -5.71 2.17
C VAL A 123 -7.98 -5.28 2.92
N PRO A 124 -8.79 -6.20 3.51
CA PRO A 124 -9.99 -5.79 4.23
C PRO A 124 -9.69 -4.95 5.48
N ILE A 125 -8.56 -5.21 6.14
CA ILE A 125 -8.14 -4.47 7.32
C ILE A 125 -7.74 -3.04 6.93
N TRP A 126 -6.93 -2.89 5.89
CA TRP A 126 -6.55 -1.59 5.37
C TRP A 126 -7.75 -0.78 4.89
N LEU A 127 -8.63 -1.41 4.10
CA LEU A 127 -9.84 -0.74 3.60
C LEU A 127 -10.75 -0.25 4.75
N LYS A 128 -10.98 -1.09 5.77
CA LYS A 128 -11.73 -0.73 6.98
C LYS A 128 -11.13 0.48 7.70
N ASN A 129 -9.80 0.64 7.64
CA ASN A 129 -9.06 1.70 8.29
C ASN A 129 -8.69 2.86 7.35
N GLY A 130 -9.36 2.99 6.19
CA GLY A 130 -9.30 4.16 5.32
C GLY A 130 -8.19 4.15 4.26
N VAL A 131 -7.39 3.10 4.18
CA VAL A 131 -6.47 2.87 3.05
C VAL A 131 -7.24 2.20 1.93
N ASN A 132 -7.31 2.83 0.76
CA ASN A 132 -8.22 2.42 -0.29
C ASN A 132 -7.57 2.19 -1.68
N THR A 133 -6.25 2.26 -1.76
CA THR A 133 -5.51 2.07 -3.01
C THR A 133 -4.29 1.18 -2.76
N MET A 134 -4.31 -0.03 -3.33
CA MET A 134 -3.24 -1.02 -3.16
C MET A 134 -2.18 -0.87 -4.24
N PHE A 135 -0.91 -0.93 -3.85
CA PHE A 135 0.27 -0.83 -4.69
C PHE A 135 1.40 -1.71 -4.13
N PRO A 136 2.16 -2.42 -4.98
CA PRO A 136 1.79 -2.80 -6.34
C PRO A 136 0.83 -4.00 -6.36
N ILE A 137 0.05 -4.12 -7.45
CA ILE A 137 -0.67 -5.37 -7.72
C ILE A 137 0.31 -6.31 -8.41
N GLU A 138 0.87 -7.28 -7.68
CA GLU A 138 1.96 -8.14 -8.16
C GLU A 138 1.46 -9.40 -8.87
N VAL A 139 1.50 -9.40 -10.20
CA VAL A 139 1.14 -10.56 -11.03
C VAL A 139 2.21 -11.64 -10.95
N GLY A 140 3.48 -11.24 -11.08
CA GLY A 140 4.59 -12.17 -11.14
C GLY A 140 4.87 -12.93 -9.84
N THR A 141 4.56 -12.33 -8.70
CA THR A 141 4.86 -12.90 -7.37
C THR A 141 3.80 -13.92 -6.93
N TRP A 142 2.50 -13.55 -7.03
CA TRP A 142 1.41 -14.36 -6.51
C TRP A 142 0.13 -14.33 -7.35
N ASN A 143 0.26 -13.90 -8.63
CA ASN A 143 -0.83 -13.82 -9.60
C ASN A 143 -1.98 -12.89 -9.16
N ALA A 144 -1.63 -11.74 -8.57
CA ALA A 144 -2.59 -10.74 -8.12
C ALA A 144 -3.42 -10.17 -9.28
N SER A 145 -4.65 -9.78 -8.96
CA SER A 145 -5.52 -9.03 -9.87
C SER A 145 -6.41 -8.10 -9.08
N ILE A 146 -6.68 -6.93 -9.64
CA ILE A 146 -7.65 -6.00 -9.05
C ILE A 146 -9.08 -6.52 -9.16
N LYS A 147 -9.38 -7.41 -10.12
CA LYS A 147 -10.74 -7.85 -10.41
C LYS A 147 -11.46 -8.46 -9.20
N PRO A 148 -10.91 -9.49 -8.49
CA PRO A 148 -11.54 -10.06 -7.31
C PRO A 148 -11.82 -9.01 -6.21
N TRP A 149 -10.88 -8.09 -6.00
CA TRP A 149 -11.06 -7.04 -5.01
C TRP A 149 -12.18 -6.07 -5.40
N ARG A 150 -12.29 -5.72 -6.69
CA ARG A 150 -13.37 -4.86 -7.21
C ARG A 150 -14.73 -5.53 -7.12
N GLU A 151 -14.79 -6.84 -7.34
CA GLU A 151 -16.02 -7.64 -7.18
C GLU A 151 -16.46 -7.70 -5.70
N GLN A 152 -15.51 -7.84 -4.78
CA GLN A 152 -15.78 -7.96 -3.35
C GLN A 152 -16.04 -6.62 -2.65
N TYR A 153 -15.23 -5.58 -2.95
CA TYR A 153 -15.23 -4.30 -2.23
C TYR A 153 -15.79 -3.13 -3.05
N GLY A 154 -16.18 -3.37 -4.30
CA GLY A 154 -16.76 -2.33 -5.15
C GLY A 154 -15.79 -1.19 -5.49
N LYS A 155 -16.35 0.00 -5.67
CA LYS A 155 -15.60 1.19 -6.14
C LYS A 155 -14.71 1.83 -5.06
N GLU A 156 -14.87 1.44 -3.82
CA GLU A 156 -14.06 1.98 -2.71
C GLU A 156 -12.60 1.52 -2.78
N LEU A 157 -12.36 0.30 -3.30
CA LEU A 157 -11.01 -0.20 -3.50
C LEU A 157 -10.47 0.20 -4.88
N ARG A 158 -9.25 0.70 -4.89
CA ARG A 158 -8.46 1.10 -6.07
C ARG A 158 -7.15 0.33 -6.11
N GLY A 159 -6.46 0.39 -7.23
CA GLY A 159 -5.16 -0.28 -7.34
C GLY A 159 -4.26 0.28 -8.43
N VAL A 160 -2.97 0.08 -8.23
CA VAL A 160 -1.89 0.47 -9.14
C VAL A 160 -0.97 -0.73 -9.33
N GLY A 161 -0.48 -0.97 -10.54
CA GLY A 161 0.36 -2.13 -10.86
C GLY A 161 -0.33 -3.09 -11.81
N GLY A 162 -0.17 -4.39 -11.58
CA GLY A 162 -0.92 -5.45 -12.27
C GLY A 162 -0.50 -5.75 -13.71
N MET A 163 0.53 -5.10 -14.24
CA MET A 163 1.16 -5.45 -15.51
C MET A 163 2.37 -6.36 -15.22
N ASN A 164 2.35 -7.57 -15.76
CA ASN A 164 3.41 -8.53 -15.54
C ASN A 164 4.73 -8.05 -16.14
N LYS A 165 5.66 -7.60 -15.30
CA LYS A 165 6.96 -7.07 -15.75
C LYS A 165 7.80 -8.05 -16.57
N VAL A 166 7.57 -9.35 -16.45
CA VAL A 166 8.33 -10.37 -17.19
C VAL A 166 8.11 -10.27 -18.70
N VAL A 167 7.01 -9.66 -19.15
CA VAL A 167 6.78 -9.47 -20.59
C VAL A 167 7.84 -8.58 -21.24
N PHE A 168 8.45 -7.67 -20.47
CA PHE A 168 9.53 -6.79 -20.95
C PHE A 168 10.88 -7.49 -21.15
N THR A 169 11.01 -8.74 -20.76
CA THR A 169 12.18 -9.59 -21.08
C THR A 169 11.93 -10.46 -22.31
N ARG A 170 10.81 -10.29 -22.97
CA ARG A 170 10.40 -11.07 -24.16
C ARG A 170 10.36 -10.17 -25.38
N ASP A 171 9.38 -10.36 -26.23
CA ASP A 171 9.18 -9.62 -27.46
C ASP A 171 7.96 -8.67 -27.40
N ARG A 172 7.81 -7.86 -28.44
CA ARG A 172 6.67 -6.93 -28.55
C ARG A 172 5.32 -7.64 -28.52
N ALA A 173 5.22 -8.85 -29.09
CA ALA A 173 3.96 -9.60 -29.09
C ALA A 173 3.52 -9.98 -27.67
N ALA A 174 4.47 -10.30 -26.78
CA ALA A 174 4.18 -10.56 -25.37
C ALA A 174 3.67 -9.30 -24.65
N VAL A 175 4.24 -8.13 -24.95
CA VAL A 175 3.78 -6.85 -24.40
C VAL A 175 2.38 -6.50 -24.91
N ASP A 176 2.14 -6.66 -26.22
CA ASP A 176 0.83 -6.40 -26.82
C ASP A 176 -0.25 -7.33 -26.21
N ALA A 177 0.04 -8.61 -26.01
CA ALA A 177 -0.87 -9.56 -25.35
C ALA A 177 -1.17 -9.18 -23.90
N GLU A 178 -0.17 -8.67 -23.18
CA GLU A 178 -0.35 -8.20 -21.80
C GLU A 178 -1.23 -6.92 -21.76
N ILE A 179 -1.07 -6.01 -22.70
CA ILE A 179 -1.93 -4.83 -22.83
C ILE A 179 -3.39 -5.25 -23.07
N GLU A 180 -3.63 -6.23 -23.98
CA GLU A 180 -4.99 -6.74 -24.20
C GLU A 180 -5.58 -7.37 -22.93
N ARG A 181 -4.79 -8.08 -22.13
CA ARG A 181 -5.23 -8.63 -20.84
C ARG A 181 -5.64 -7.52 -19.85
N LEU A 182 -4.98 -6.36 -19.89
CA LEU A 182 -5.22 -5.27 -18.95
C LEU A 182 -6.45 -4.41 -19.32
N LYS A 183 -6.84 -4.33 -20.59
CA LYS A 183 -7.96 -3.49 -21.05
C LYS A 183 -9.24 -3.70 -20.23
N PRO A 184 -9.78 -4.92 -20.05
CA PRO A 184 -10.99 -5.11 -19.27
C PRO A 184 -10.83 -4.77 -17.79
N LEU A 185 -9.61 -4.81 -17.24
CA LEU A 185 -9.34 -4.38 -15.86
C LEU A 185 -9.38 -2.86 -15.74
N VAL A 186 -8.90 -2.13 -16.75
CA VAL A 186 -9.00 -0.65 -16.81
C VAL A 186 -10.46 -0.21 -16.89
N GLU A 187 -11.29 -0.93 -17.62
CA GLU A 187 -12.72 -0.66 -17.74
C GLU A 187 -13.50 -0.77 -16.41
N LEU A 188 -12.98 -1.53 -15.44
CA LEU A 188 -13.54 -1.58 -14.08
C LEU A 188 -13.43 -0.22 -13.35
N GLY A 189 -12.55 0.66 -13.80
CA GLY A 189 -12.23 1.94 -13.18
C GLY A 189 -11.49 1.81 -11.84
N GLY A 190 -10.90 2.90 -11.35
CA GLY A 190 -10.13 2.91 -10.11
C GLY A 190 -8.82 2.11 -10.18
N TYR A 191 -8.29 1.89 -11.39
CA TYR A 191 -7.11 1.09 -11.64
C TYR A 191 -6.15 1.81 -12.59
N ILE A 192 -4.88 1.86 -12.20
CA ILE A 192 -3.80 2.40 -13.02
C ILE A 192 -2.84 1.25 -13.33
N PRO A 193 -2.83 0.73 -14.58
CA PRO A 193 -1.88 -0.30 -14.97
C PRO A 193 -0.47 0.27 -15.07
N CYS A 194 0.47 -0.41 -14.45
CA CYS A 194 1.90 -0.22 -14.63
C CYS A 194 2.63 -1.53 -14.32
N PRO A 195 3.92 -1.65 -14.65
CA PRO A 195 4.69 -2.83 -14.25
C PRO A 195 4.53 -3.13 -12.78
N ASP A 196 4.29 -4.40 -12.46
CA ASP A 196 4.00 -4.88 -11.10
C ASP A 196 5.21 -4.81 -10.16
N HIS A 197 6.38 -4.44 -10.67
CA HIS A 197 7.57 -4.13 -9.92
C HIS A 197 8.60 -3.41 -10.81
N ARG A 198 9.75 -3.05 -10.24
CA ARG A 198 10.85 -2.39 -10.98
C ARG A 198 11.32 -3.27 -12.15
N LEU A 199 11.59 -2.62 -13.27
CA LEU A 199 12.17 -3.26 -14.45
C LEU A 199 13.69 -3.33 -14.30
N ALA A 200 14.28 -4.41 -14.81
CA ALA A 200 15.73 -4.53 -14.90
C ALA A 200 16.27 -3.55 -15.98
N PRO A 201 17.50 -3.01 -15.83
CA PRO A 201 18.05 -2.06 -16.77
C PRO A 201 18.23 -2.59 -18.20
N ASP A 202 18.28 -3.91 -18.36
CA ASP A 202 18.41 -4.65 -19.61
C ASP A 202 17.07 -5.09 -20.21
N SER A 203 15.95 -4.62 -19.67
CA SER A 203 14.62 -4.84 -20.25
C SER A 203 14.46 -4.05 -21.54
N ILE A 204 13.73 -4.61 -22.51
CA ILE A 204 13.38 -3.95 -23.79
C ILE A 204 12.30 -2.88 -23.59
#